data_f089448728ac8a06689ba144e46449fd
#
_entry.id   f089448728ac8a06689ba144e46449fd
#
_cell.length_a   1.000
_cell.length_b   1.000
_cell.length_c   1.000
_cell.angle_alpha   90.00
_cell.angle_beta   90.00
_cell.angle_gamma   90.00
#
_symmetry.space_group_name_H-M   'P 1'
#
loop_
_entity.id
_entity.type
_entity.pdbx_description
1 polymer ?
#
loop_
_entity_poly.entity_id
_entity_poly.type
_entity_poly.pdbx_seq_one_letter_code
_entity_poly.pdbx_strand_id
1 'polypeptide(L)'
;MNTNEILEFWFANTNKDSTNCFWFDKSHDQYIIEKYKILVDSIDINNYIDHIKEGDDKIALLIIGDQFTRNIYRDSIERIKNDKWALKLALDMINRDEDLKYQLNYRYFILLPLRHAKSSHLLDLVRSRIKLYQQQHIIIPQSLIKFYNNTIKNYADLTDMIKIGSKIEYNDEFKKILEKYDKTESNNLERVYNTCKKYKNIALSLSGGVDSMVLFNTLINNDTKFVAIHIEYCNRVEAKLEREFLEYYCHMNNVKLYYRIIDYIARDDNRELFEIETRKARFNLYKYVIDTERLEGVMLGHHSGDIVENVFTNIIKGRSINDITVMRDTQEQNGVMLIRPFIKLKKDDIIQVAHSKMIPYFFNSTPSWSCRGVLRDNIIPILKKQFGDFESNIIKFTESCNNYTKFYNDNINDKIKETILTYGSKILFNLSIINSDTIEMILLNTMHRNGYSMISHKLKNNFIQWLNGSKTNQIDLGKNMFCYYRNNYIYFVNYTKIIKNKPNKELLIKNFDNYLSPKIKTLL
;
A
#
# COMPACT_ATOMS: atom_id res chain seq x y z
N MET A 1 0.07 -39.49 16.52
CA MET A 1 -0.13 -38.03 16.78
C MET A 1 -0.88 -37.90 18.10
N ASN A 2 -0.41 -37.05 19.00
CA ASN A 2 -1.13 -36.75 20.26
C ASN A 2 -1.89 -35.43 20.06
N THR A 3 -3.16 -35.51 19.65
CA THR A 3 -4.02 -34.37 19.32
C THR A 3 -4.21 -33.42 20.49
N ASN A 4 -4.54 -33.94 21.67
CA ASN A 4 -4.78 -33.10 22.85
C ASN A 4 -3.54 -32.29 23.23
N GLU A 5 -2.37 -32.89 23.20
CA GLU A 5 -1.12 -32.19 23.50
C GLU A 5 -0.81 -31.05 22.53
N ILE A 6 -1.09 -31.25 21.23
CA ILE A 6 -0.89 -30.22 20.20
C ILE A 6 -1.87 -29.06 20.40
N LEU A 7 -3.15 -29.38 20.63
CA LEU A 7 -4.19 -28.36 20.82
C LEU A 7 -4.00 -27.60 22.15
N GLU A 8 -3.68 -28.29 23.22
CA GLU A 8 -3.33 -27.65 24.49
C GLU A 8 -2.13 -26.73 24.35
N PHE A 9 -1.02 -27.20 23.76
CA PHE A 9 0.15 -26.37 23.52
C PHE A 9 -0.20 -25.13 22.68
N TRP A 10 -0.99 -25.29 21.61
CA TRP A 10 -1.26 -24.22 20.68
C TRP A 10 -2.28 -23.20 21.20
N PHE A 11 -3.29 -23.63 21.96
CA PHE A 11 -4.40 -22.80 22.40
C PHE A 11 -4.35 -22.40 23.88
N ALA A 12 -3.66 -23.12 24.76
CA ALA A 12 -3.62 -22.84 26.21
C ALA A 12 -2.96 -21.49 26.54
N ASN A 13 -2.02 -21.04 25.70
CA ASN A 13 -1.32 -19.77 25.88
C ASN A 13 -2.03 -18.59 25.20
N THR A 14 -3.25 -18.78 24.70
CA THR A 14 -4.07 -17.73 24.12
C THR A 14 -4.98 -17.14 25.16
N ASN A 15 -4.57 -16.06 25.82
CA ASN A 15 -5.52 -15.22 26.59
C ASN A 15 -6.63 -14.79 25.64
N LYS A 16 -7.88 -14.99 26.05
CA LYS A 16 -9.11 -14.79 25.24
C LYS A 16 -9.22 -13.42 24.55
N ASP A 17 -8.43 -12.43 24.98
CA ASP A 17 -8.45 -11.04 24.48
C ASP A 17 -7.08 -10.46 24.09
N SER A 18 -5.98 -11.22 24.10
CA SER A 18 -4.67 -10.66 23.82
C SER A 18 -4.43 -10.49 22.33
N THR A 19 -4.14 -9.26 21.92
CA THR A 19 -3.64 -8.91 20.58
C THR A 19 -2.23 -9.42 20.31
N ASN A 20 -1.54 -9.95 21.31
CA ASN A 20 -0.23 -10.60 21.23
C ASN A 20 -0.44 -12.11 21.07
N CYS A 21 -0.55 -12.55 19.83
CA CYS A 21 -0.68 -13.96 19.54
C CYS A 21 0.66 -14.66 19.71
N PHE A 22 0.75 -15.57 20.65
CA PHE A 22 1.77 -16.60 20.84
C PHE A 22 2.27 -17.20 19.49
N TRP A 23 1.37 -17.36 18.53
CA TRP A 23 1.61 -17.95 17.21
C TRP A 23 2.63 -17.21 16.33
N PHE A 24 2.86 -15.91 16.58
CA PHE A 24 3.82 -15.11 15.82
C PHE A 24 5.13 -14.88 16.59
N ASP A 25 5.24 -15.37 17.81
CA ASP A 25 6.43 -15.22 18.63
C ASP A 25 7.49 -16.28 18.27
N LYS A 26 8.65 -15.82 17.82
CA LYS A 26 9.78 -16.69 17.49
C LYS A 26 10.41 -17.38 18.70
N SER A 27 10.10 -16.94 19.90
CA SER A 27 10.62 -17.57 21.13
C SER A 27 10.20 -19.03 21.26
N HIS A 28 9.11 -19.42 20.60
CA HIS A 28 8.59 -20.78 20.60
C HIS A 28 9.09 -21.65 19.43
N ASP A 29 9.75 -21.05 18.44
CA ASP A 29 10.21 -21.79 17.24
C ASP A 29 11.16 -22.94 17.65
N GLN A 30 12.10 -22.70 18.59
CA GLN A 30 13.04 -23.72 19.04
C GLN A 30 12.34 -24.91 19.70
N TYR A 31 11.36 -24.65 20.58
CA TYR A 31 10.57 -25.70 21.20
C TYR A 31 9.76 -26.51 20.16
N ILE A 32 9.15 -25.82 19.19
CA ILE A 32 8.40 -26.47 18.09
C ILE A 32 9.33 -27.33 17.24
N ILE A 33 10.55 -26.87 16.95
CA ILE A 33 11.57 -27.64 16.22
C ILE A 33 11.94 -28.92 16.99
N GLU A 34 12.30 -28.77 18.25
CA GLU A 34 12.77 -29.92 19.07
C GLU A 34 11.67 -30.98 19.22
N LYS A 35 10.45 -30.55 19.43
CA LYS A 35 9.36 -31.45 19.78
C LYS A 35 8.60 -32.02 18.58
N TYR A 36 8.35 -31.19 17.53
CA TYR A 36 7.42 -31.54 16.47
C TYR A 36 8.05 -31.71 15.09
N LYS A 37 9.35 -31.40 14.89
CA LYS A 37 9.98 -31.49 13.58
C LYS A 37 9.84 -32.86 12.93
N ILE A 38 10.12 -33.93 13.68
CA ILE A 38 10.02 -35.32 13.18
C ILE A 38 8.59 -35.61 12.74
N LEU A 39 7.59 -35.20 13.52
CA LEU A 39 6.19 -35.39 13.19
C LEU A 39 5.81 -34.59 11.92
N VAL A 40 6.20 -33.32 11.82
CA VAL A 40 5.96 -32.48 10.65
C VAL A 40 6.60 -33.07 9.38
N ASP A 41 7.79 -33.66 9.51
CA ASP A 41 8.51 -34.28 8.39
C ASP A 41 7.97 -35.66 7.99
N SER A 42 7.27 -36.34 8.87
CA SER A 42 6.67 -37.66 8.62
C SER A 42 5.29 -37.62 7.96
N ILE A 43 4.62 -36.45 8.01
CA ILE A 43 3.26 -36.28 7.45
C ILE A 43 3.32 -35.59 6.08
N ASP A 44 2.74 -36.23 5.06
CA ASP A 44 2.69 -35.71 3.69
C ASP A 44 1.29 -35.87 3.06
N ILE A 45 1.20 -35.57 1.77
CA ILE A 45 -0.05 -35.63 0.99
C ILE A 45 -0.64 -37.06 0.90
N ASN A 46 0.19 -38.10 1.10
CA ASN A 46 -0.23 -39.50 0.93
C ASN A 46 -0.75 -40.10 2.23
N ASN A 47 -0.25 -39.63 3.38
CA ASN A 47 -0.52 -40.25 4.69
C ASN A 47 -1.27 -39.36 5.69
N TYR A 48 -1.50 -38.05 5.42
CA TYR A 48 -2.14 -37.17 6.41
C TYR A 48 -3.54 -37.65 6.84
N ILE A 49 -4.25 -38.36 5.97
CA ILE A 49 -5.59 -38.90 6.25
C ILE A 49 -5.54 -39.99 7.32
N ASP A 50 -4.46 -40.78 7.38
CA ASP A 50 -4.29 -41.89 8.32
C ASP A 50 -4.20 -41.40 9.78
N HIS A 51 -3.94 -40.11 9.96
CA HIS A 51 -3.88 -39.47 11.28
C HIS A 51 -5.25 -38.97 11.77
N ILE A 52 -6.32 -39.07 10.97
CA ILE A 52 -7.67 -38.60 11.33
C ILE A 52 -8.47 -39.76 11.91
N LYS A 53 -8.68 -39.75 13.23
CA LYS A 53 -9.55 -40.69 13.96
C LYS A 53 -10.78 -39.97 14.49
N GLU A 54 -10.62 -38.76 14.97
CA GLU A 54 -11.69 -37.91 15.53
C GLU A 54 -11.69 -36.52 14.89
N GLY A 55 -12.74 -35.72 15.13
CA GLY A 55 -12.90 -34.39 14.53
C GLY A 55 -11.76 -33.43 14.84
N ASP A 56 -11.27 -33.41 16.08
CA ASP A 56 -10.22 -32.50 16.53
C ASP A 56 -8.84 -32.83 15.95
N ASP A 57 -8.63 -34.06 15.46
CA ASP A 57 -7.42 -34.44 14.73
C ASP A 57 -7.21 -33.58 13.47
N LYS A 58 -8.30 -33.16 12.83
CA LYS A 58 -8.26 -32.28 11.65
C LYS A 58 -7.68 -30.91 12.00
N ILE A 59 -8.03 -30.37 13.16
CA ILE A 59 -7.49 -29.06 13.62
C ILE A 59 -6.01 -29.21 13.97
N ALA A 60 -5.63 -30.27 14.68
CA ALA A 60 -4.22 -30.55 15.00
C ALA A 60 -3.38 -30.71 13.71
N LEU A 61 -3.90 -31.41 12.70
CA LEU A 61 -3.25 -31.56 11.40
C LEU A 61 -3.09 -30.22 10.67
N LEU A 62 -4.08 -29.34 10.70
CA LEU A 62 -3.97 -28.01 10.10
C LEU A 62 -2.91 -27.16 10.80
N ILE A 63 -2.79 -27.28 12.13
CA ILE A 63 -1.72 -26.63 12.89
C ILE A 63 -0.35 -27.19 12.49
N ILE A 64 -0.20 -28.50 12.38
CA ILE A 64 1.03 -29.16 11.93
C ILE A 64 1.41 -28.73 10.52
N GLY A 65 0.47 -28.84 9.58
CA GLY A 65 0.73 -28.62 8.16
C GLY A 65 0.98 -27.17 7.80
N ASP A 66 0.21 -26.25 8.39
CA ASP A 66 0.33 -24.84 8.05
C ASP A 66 1.22 -24.07 9.04
N GLN A 67 1.00 -24.20 10.36
CA GLN A 67 1.67 -23.37 11.36
C GLN A 67 3.03 -23.93 11.78
N PHE A 68 3.10 -25.18 12.25
CA PHE A 68 4.37 -25.76 12.69
C PHE A 68 5.38 -25.84 11.54
N THR A 69 4.93 -26.18 10.33
CA THR A 69 5.78 -26.16 9.13
C THR A 69 6.38 -24.78 8.91
N ARG A 70 5.58 -23.70 9.03
CA ARG A 70 6.07 -22.32 8.88
C ARG A 70 6.98 -21.88 10.02
N ASN A 71 6.78 -22.37 11.23
CA ASN A 71 7.66 -22.04 12.36
C ASN A 71 9.01 -22.77 12.25
N ILE A 72 8.99 -24.07 11.90
CA ILE A 72 10.19 -24.91 11.77
C ILE A 72 11.06 -24.44 10.60
N TYR A 73 10.45 -24.13 9.45
CA TYR A 73 11.14 -23.79 8.20
C TYR A 73 11.03 -22.31 7.82
N ARG A 74 10.95 -21.41 8.80
CA ARG A 74 10.60 -20.00 8.64
C ARG A 74 11.37 -19.25 7.55
N ASP A 75 12.66 -19.45 7.47
CA ASP A 75 13.56 -18.76 6.56
C ASP A 75 13.94 -19.65 5.33
N SER A 76 13.26 -20.79 5.13
CA SER A 76 13.48 -21.73 4.03
C SER A 76 12.27 -21.80 3.10
N ILE A 77 12.51 -22.27 1.86
CA ILE A 77 11.44 -22.61 0.91
C ILE A 77 10.57 -23.77 1.44
N GLU A 78 11.10 -24.63 2.31
CA GLU A 78 10.39 -25.74 2.89
C GLU A 78 9.20 -25.33 3.80
N ARG A 79 9.11 -24.06 4.16
CA ARG A 79 7.96 -23.50 4.92
C ARG A 79 6.60 -23.73 4.25
N ILE A 80 6.56 -24.07 2.98
CA ILE A 80 5.35 -24.35 2.21
C ILE A 80 5.20 -25.83 1.82
N LYS A 81 6.07 -26.73 2.28
CA LYS A 81 6.09 -28.12 1.84
C LYS A 81 4.77 -28.86 2.12
N ASN A 82 4.09 -28.49 3.19
CA ASN A 82 2.84 -29.10 3.62
C ASN A 82 1.57 -28.33 3.20
N ASP A 83 1.74 -27.15 2.54
CA ASP A 83 0.60 -26.29 2.13
C ASP A 83 -0.43 -27.05 1.29
N LYS A 84 0.01 -27.96 0.41
CA LYS A 84 -0.87 -28.67 -0.53
C LYS A 84 -1.91 -29.55 0.17
N TRP A 85 -1.48 -30.34 1.14
CA TRP A 85 -2.40 -31.23 1.86
C TRP A 85 -3.18 -30.47 2.96
N ALA A 86 -2.57 -29.48 3.62
CA ALA A 86 -3.25 -28.63 4.58
C ALA A 86 -4.40 -27.84 3.91
N LEU A 87 -4.16 -27.30 2.71
CA LEU A 87 -5.20 -26.64 1.92
C LEU A 87 -6.32 -27.63 1.52
N LYS A 88 -5.97 -28.85 1.08
CA LYS A 88 -6.95 -29.88 0.70
C LYS A 88 -7.85 -30.24 1.89
N LEU A 89 -7.26 -30.45 3.07
CA LEU A 89 -8.01 -30.74 4.30
C LEU A 89 -8.93 -29.58 4.68
N ALA A 90 -8.44 -28.36 4.66
CA ALA A 90 -9.22 -27.17 4.98
C ALA A 90 -10.40 -26.97 4.01
N LEU A 91 -10.19 -27.16 2.72
CA LEU A 91 -11.26 -27.11 1.71
C LEU A 91 -12.32 -28.19 1.92
N ASP A 92 -11.91 -29.41 2.24
CA ASP A 92 -12.84 -30.51 2.52
C ASP A 92 -13.72 -30.19 3.74
N MET A 93 -13.15 -29.65 4.80
CA MET A 93 -13.90 -29.21 5.98
C MET A 93 -14.89 -28.08 5.67
N ILE A 94 -14.49 -27.10 4.87
CA ILE A 94 -15.36 -25.96 4.49
C ILE A 94 -16.50 -26.43 3.58
N ASN A 95 -16.21 -27.28 2.60
CA ASN A 95 -17.20 -27.78 1.67
C ASN A 95 -18.31 -28.66 2.34
N ARG A 96 -18.00 -29.18 3.52
CA ARG A 96 -18.94 -29.96 4.35
C ARG A 96 -19.53 -29.17 5.51
N ASP A 97 -19.28 -27.84 5.58
CA ASP A 97 -19.66 -26.97 6.69
C ASP A 97 -19.17 -27.45 8.08
N GLU A 98 -18.11 -28.25 8.10
CA GLU A 98 -17.54 -28.75 9.36
C GLU A 98 -16.91 -27.66 10.20
N ASP A 99 -16.39 -26.60 9.58
CA ASP A 99 -15.87 -25.43 10.26
C ASP A 99 -16.88 -24.78 11.21
N LEU A 100 -18.17 -24.85 10.90
CA LEU A 100 -19.23 -24.28 11.74
C LEU A 100 -19.44 -25.01 13.07
N LYS A 101 -18.94 -26.25 13.19
CA LYS A 101 -19.02 -27.06 14.41
C LYS A 101 -17.97 -26.65 15.46
N TYR A 102 -16.94 -25.93 15.05
CA TYR A 102 -15.83 -25.53 15.92
C TYR A 102 -16.03 -24.15 16.54
N GLN A 103 -15.30 -23.90 17.65
CA GLN A 103 -15.22 -22.56 18.25
C GLN A 103 -14.45 -21.61 17.30
N LEU A 104 -14.69 -20.30 17.44
CA LEU A 104 -14.17 -19.28 16.55
C LEU A 104 -12.64 -19.29 16.42
N ASN A 105 -11.91 -19.53 17.51
CA ASN A 105 -10.45 -19.63 17.50
C ASN A 105 -9.93 -20.77 16.62
N TYR A 106 -10.62 -21.92 16.58
CA TYR A 106 -10.28 -23.06 15.71
C TYR A 106 -10.60 -22.76 14.25
N ARG A 107 -11.71 -22.07 13.98
CA ARG A 107 -12.10 -21.67 12.62
C ARG A 107 -11.05 -20.84 11.90
N TYR A 108 -10.28 -20.01 12.62
CA TYR A 108 -9.18 -19.26 12.01
C TYR A 108 -8.13 -20.18 11.40
N PHE A 109 -7.81 -21.29 12.06
CA PHE A 109 -6.80 -22.24 11.57
C PHE A 109 -7.31 -23.09 10.40
N ILE A 110 -8.62 -23.27 10.27
CA ILE A 110 -9.23 -23.85 9.07
C ILE A 110 -9.10 -22.89 7.88
N LEU A 111 -9.23 -21.58 8.10
CA LEU A 111 -9.15 -20.58 7.03
C LEU A 111 -7.71 -20.17 6.63
N LEU A 112 -6.71 -20.39 7.50
CA LEU A 112 -5.34 -19.96 7.25
C LEU A 112 -4.68 -20.60 6.02
N PRO A 113 -4.80 -21.93 5.76
CA PRO A 113 -4.25 -22.54 4.55
C PRO A 113 -4.80 -21.93 3.27
N LEU A 114 -6.11 -21.58 3.23
CA LEU A 114 -6.72 -20.91 2.08
C LEU A 114 -6.13 -19.51 1.88
N ARG A 115 -5.94 -18.76 2.99
CA ARG A 115 -5.37 -17.42 2.94
C ARG A 115 -3.90 -17.44 2.48
N HIS A 116 -3.13 -18.47 2.82
CA HIS A 116 -1.74 -18.62 2.44
C HIS A 116 -1.54 -19.09 1.00
N ALA A 117 -2.56 -19.65 0.37
CA ALA A 117 -2.49 -20.19 -1.00
C ALA A 117 -2.39 -19.10 -2.09
N LYS A 118 -2.53 -17.81 -1.75
CA LYS A 118 -2.33 -16.65 -2.63
C LYS A 118 -3.17 -16.70 -3.93
N SER A 119 -4.43 -17.09 -3.82
CA SER A 119 -5.40 -17.11 -4.91
C SER A 119 -6.60 -16.23 -4.56
N SER A 120 -7.10 -15.45 -5.53
CA SER A 120 -8.28 -14.60 -5.35
C SER A 120 -9.51 -15.42 -4.99
N HIS A 121 -9.75 -16.52 -5.69
CA HIS A 121 -10.87 -17.42 -5.42
C HIS A 121 -10.86 -17.96 -3.98
N LEU A 122 -9.70 -18.37 -3.47
CA LEU A 122 -9.60 -18.88 -2.09
C LEU A 122 -9.75 -17.77 -1.06
N LEU A 123 -9.24 -16.56 -1.33
CA LEU A 123 -9.47 -15.41 -0.47
C LEU A 123 -10.95 -14.99 -0.43
N ASP A 124 -11.67 -15.10 -1.55
CA ASP A 124 -13.11 -14.86 -1.61
C ASP A 124 -13.87 -15.87 -0.76
N LEU A 125 -13.46 -17.14 -0.78
CA LEU A 125 -14.03 -18.16 0.08
C LEU A 125 -13.77 -17.86 1.55
N VAL A 126 -12.54 -17.45 1.93
CA VAL A 126 -12.23 -17.02 3.31
C VAL A 126 -13.11 -15.83 3.70
N ARG A 127 -13.24 -14.82 2.83
CA ARG A 127 -14.05 -13.63 3.07
C ARG A 127 -15.54 -13.99 3.28
N SER A 128 -16.08 -14.87 2.47
CA SER A 128 -17.48 -15.33 2.61
C SER A 128 -17.72 -16.07 3.92
N ARG A 129 -16.79 -16.95 4.32
CA ARG A 129 -16.86 -17.66 5.61
C ARG A 129 -16.77 -16.70 6.80
N ILE A 130 -15.88 -15.71 6.75
CA ILE A 130 -15.80 -14.68 7.81
C ILE A 130 -17.12 -13.92 7.94
N LYS A 131 -17.76 -13.52 6.82
CA LYS A 131 -19.08 -12.87 6.86
C LYS A 131 -20.15 -13.76 7.50
N LEU A 132 -20.14 -15.05 7.18
CA LEU A 132 -21.03 -16.01 7.81
C LEU A 132 -20.80 -16.10 9.33
N TYR A 133 -19.53 -16.13 9.78
CA TYR A 133 -19.20 -16.13 11.21
C TYR A 133 -19.65 -14.83 11.90
N GLN A 134 -19.52 -13.67 11.24
CA GLN A 134 -19.99 -12.39 11.78
C GLN A 134 -21.52 -12.40 12.04
N GLN A 135 -22.29 -13.03 11.16
CA GLN A 135 -23.74 -13.15 11.32
C GLN A 135 -24.17 -14.00 12.54
N GLN A 136 -23.28 -14.84 13.06
CA GLN A 136 -23.52 -15.68 14.24
C GLN A 136 -23.29 -14.92 15.56
N HIS A 137 -22.84 -13.66 15.53
CA HIS A 137 -22.52 -12.86 16.71
C HIS A 137 -23.38 -11.60 16.77
N ILE A 138 -24.00 -11.32 17.92
CA ILE A 138 -24.71 -10.05 18.19
C ILE A 138 -23.69 -8.90 18.23
N ILE A 139 -22.53 -9.13 18.87
CA ILE A 139 -21.40 -8.20 18.88
C ILE A 139 -20.24 -8.92 18.19
N ILE A 140 -19.75 -8.36 17.09
CA ILE A 140 -18.67 -8.97 16.31
C ILE A 140 -17.36 -8.91 17.12
N PRO A 141 -16.71 -10.08 17.40
CA PRO A 141 -15.46 -10.11 18.13
C PRO A 141 -14.35 -9.34 17.42
N GLN A 142 -13.53 -8.60 18.18
CA GLN A 142 -12.42 -7.82 17.63
C GLN A 142 -11.38 -8.70 16.88
N SER A 143 -11.19 -9.93 17.35
CA SER A 143 -10.33 -10.92 16.68
C SER A 143 -10.82 -11.24 15.25
N LEU A 144 -12.14 -11.33 15.05
CA LEU A 144 -12.74 -11.61 13.74
C LEU A 144 -12.59 -10.41 12.80
N ILE A 145 -12.76 -9.19 13.30
CA ILE A 145 -12.50 -7.96 12.54
C ILE A 145 -11.03 -7.89 12.13
N LYS A 146 -10.12 -8.18 13.04
CA LYS A 146 -8.68 -8.21 12.75
C LYS A 146 -8.32 -9.28 11.71
N PHE A 147 -8.91 -10.47 11.82
CA PHE A 147 -8.69 -11.55 10.86
C PHE A 147 -9.20 -11.17 9.46
N TYR A 148 -10.39 -10.57 9.37
CA TYR A 148 -10.95 -10.04 8.14
C TYR A 148 -10.02 -8.99 7.50
N ASN A 149 -9.64 -7.95 8.24
CA ASN A 149 -8.75 -6.90 7.74
C ASN A 149 -7.40 -7.45 7.26
N ASN A 150 -6.83 -8.44 7.96
CA ASN A 150 -5.61 -9.11 7.54
C ASN A 150 -5.82 -9.95 6.27
N THR A 151 -7.01 -10.52 6.05
CA THR A 151 -7.35 -11.23 4.81
C THR A 151 -7.41 -10.25 3.64
N ILE A 152 -8.08 -9.12 3.81
CA ILE A 152 -8.17 -8.05 2.80
C ILE A 152 -6.78 -7.59 2.32
N LYS A 153 -5.82 -7.46 3.23
CA LYS A 153 -4.44 -7.03 2.90
C LYS A 153 -3.70 -7.98 1.93
N ASN A 154 -4.14 -9.22 1.79
CA ASN A 154 -3.50 -10.16 0.87
C ASN A 154 -3.94 -9.96 -0.58
N TYR A 155 -5.11 -9.37 -0.81
CA TYR A 155 -5.61 -9.17 -2.18
C TYR A 155 -4.70 -8.29 -3.03
N ALA A 156 -4.14 -7.24 -2.45
CA ALA A 156 -3.32 -6.28 -3.20
C ALA A 156 -2.13 -6.94 -3.91
N ASP A 157 -1.57 -8.01 -3.35
CA ASP A 157 -0.39 -8.70 -3.87
C ASP A 157 -0.72 -9.77 -4.93
N LEU A 158 -2.01 -10.01 -5.23
CA LEU A 158 -2.43 -11.05 -6.18
C LEU A 158 -2.33 -10.56 -7.63
N THR A 159 -1.66 -11.34 -8.45
CA THR A 159 -1.54 -11.09 -9.91
C THR A 159 -2.61 -11.79 -10.74
N ASP A 160 -3.27 -12.83 -10.21
CA ASP A 160 -4.39 -13.53 -10.88
C ASP A 160 -5.64 -12.64 -11.06
N MET A 161 -5.73 -11.54 -10.31
CA MET A 161 -6.76 -10.51 -10.48
C MET A 161 -6.47 -9.51 -11.62
N ILE A 162 -5.29 -9.55 -12.23
CA ILE A 162 -4.94 -8.69 -13.35
C ILE A 162 -5.46 -9.33 -14.64
N LYS A 163 -6.25 -8.56 -15.38
CA LYS A 163 -6.88 -9.02 -16.62
C LYS A 163 -6.40 -8.18 -17.79
N ILE A 164 -6.45 -8.77 -18.98
CA ILE A 164 -6.23 -8.08 -20.25
C ILE A 164 -7.61 -7.79 -20.84
N GLY A 165 -7.80 -6.58 -21.35
CA GLY A 165 -9.04 -6.17 -21.99
C GLY A 165 -9.39 -7.05 -23.18
N SER A 166 -10.66 -7.41 -23.29
CA SER A 166 -11.23 -8.19 -24.37
C SER A 166 -11.77 -7.28 -25.48
N LYS A 167 -12.08 -7.89 -26.63
CA LYS A 167 -12.85 -7.19 -27.66
C LYS A 167 -14.29 -7.01 -27.16
N ILE A 168 -14.73 -5.77 -27.04
CA ILE A 168 -16.11 -5.40 -26.72
C ILE A 168 -16.67 -4.60 -27.90
N GLU A 169 -17.91 -4.86 -28.29
CA GLU A 169 -18.61 -4.10 -29.31
C GLU A 169 -19.20 -2.83 -28.70
N TYR A 170 -19.40 -1.81 -29.54
CA TYR A 170 -20.04 -0.57 -29.11
C TYR A 170 -21.44 -0.85 -28.57
N ASN A 171 -21.73 -0.30 -27.38
CA ASN A 171 -23.03 -0.41 -26.73
C ASN A 171 -23.62 1.00 -26.55
N ASP A 172 -24.90 1.19 -26.90
CA ASP A 172 -25.58 2.49 -26.73
C ASP A 172 -25.63 2.98 -25.26
N GLU A 173 -25.48 2.06 -24.30
CA GLU A 173 -25.35 2.45 -22.89
C GLU A 173 -24.12 3.32 -22.60
N PHE A 174 -23.06 3.22 -23.41
CA PHE A 174 -21.89 4.09 -23.30
C PHE A 174 -22.24 5.57 -23.42
N LYS A 175 -23.27 5.91 -24.20
CA LYS A 175 -23.76 7.29 -24.34
C LYS A 175 -24.26 7.90 -23.03
N LYS A 176 -24.65 7.05 -22.05
CA LYS A 176 -25.16 7.53 -20.75
C LYS A 176 -24.07 8.07 -19.85
N ILE A 177 -22.83 7.60 -20.03
CA ILE A 177 -21.67 7.93 -19.16
C ILE A 177 -20.70 8.89 -19.82
N LEU A 178 -20.81 9.11 -21.13
CA LEU A 178 -19.94 10.01 -21.86
C LEU A 178 -20.45 11.45 -21.79
N GLU A 179 -19.51 12.39 -21.68
CA GLU A 179 -19.81 13.81 -21.71
C GLU A 179 -20.39 14.21 -23.07
N LYS A 180 -21.42 15.06 -23.03
CA LYS A 180 -21.98 15.75 -24.21
C LYS A 180 -21.31 17.12 -24.32
N TYR A 181 -20.67 17.38 -25.43
CA TYR A 181 -19.96 18.64 -25.66
C TYR A 181 -20.14 19.12 -27.08
N ASP A 182 -20.10 20.44 -27.25
CA ASP A 182 -20.08 21.08 -28.56
C ASP A 182 -18.64 21.14 -29.08
N LYS A 183 -18.51 21.06 -30.42
CA LYS A 183 -17.20 21.20 -31.08
C LYS A 183 -16.72 22.62 -30.91
N THR A 184 -15.53 22.81 -30.34
CA THR A 184 -14.87 24.10 -30.16
C THR A 184 -13.51 24.13 -30.84
N GLU A 185 -13.01 25.31 -31.19
CA GLU A 185 -11.63 25.46 -31.64
C GLU A 185 -10.67 25.49 -30.43
N SER A 186 -9.47 24.95 -30.59
CA SER A 186 -8.43 24.99 -29.55
C SER A 186 -7.12 25.50 -30.11
N ASN A 187 -6.59 26.56 -29.48
CA ASN A 187 -5.26 27.10 -29.76
C ASN A 187 -4.15 26.34 -28.99
N ASN A 188 -4.52 25.38 -28.15
CA ASN A 188 -3.60 24.66 -27.26
C ASN A 188 -3.21 23.26 -27.77
N LEU A 189 -3.67 22.85 -28.95
CA LEU A 189 -3.41 21.53 -29.53
C LEU A 189 -1.93 21.18 -29.57
N GLU A 190 -1.13 22.04 -30.18
CA GLU A 190 0.30 21.80 -30.36
C GLU A 190 1.03 21.71 -29.00
N ARG A 191 0.69 22.60 -28.08
CA ARG A 191 1.26 22.62 -26.73
C ARG A 191 0.99 21.31 -25.99
N VAL A 192 -0.25 20.80 -26.04
CA VAL A 192 -0.64 19.55 -25.40
C VAL A 192 0.08 18.37 -26.05
N TYR A 193 0.09 18.29 -27.38
CA TYR A 193 0.71 17.16 -28.08
C TYR A 193 2.23 17.12 -27.95
N ASN A 194 2.91 18.27 -27.90
CA ASN A 194 4.37 18.31 -27.76
C ASN A 194 4.89 17.81 -26.40
N THR A 195 4.05 17.78 -25.34
CA THR A 195 4.47 17.36 -24.00
C THR A 195 4.90 15.89 -23.92
N CYS A 196 4.46 15.03 -24.83
CA CYS A 196 4.69 13.59 -24.80
C CYS A 196 5.78 13.08 -25.75
N LYS A 197 6.31 13.93 -26.67
CA LYS A 197 7.23 13.50 -27.75
C LYS A 197 8.51 12.80 -27.30
N LYS A 198 8.96 13.05 -26.07
CA LYS A 198 10.22 12.48 -25.57
C LYS A 198 10.12 11.02 -25.09
N TYR A 199 8.91 10.46 -24.96
CA TYR A 199 8.69 9.13 -24.42
C TYR A 199 8.28 8.16 -25.52
N LYS A 200 8.82 6.93 -25.51
CA LYS A 200 8.64 5.96 -26.61
C LYS A 200 7.96 4.66 -26.21
N ASN A 201 8.15 4.17 -24.97
CA ASN A 201 7.63 2.87 -24.54
C ASN A 201 7.15 2.97 -23.08
N ILE A 202 5.87 3.22 -22.88
CA ILE A 202 5.32 3.58 -21.58
C ILE A 202 3.96 2.92 -21.31
N ALA A 203 3.54 2.93 -20.05
CA ALA A 203 2.16 2.68 -19.67
C ALA A 203 1.40 3.99 -19.47
N LEU A 204 0.11 4.00 -19.81
CA LEU A 204 -0.83 5.08 -19.50
C LEU A 204 -1.81 4.62 -18.43
N SER A 205 -1.86 5.29 -17.28
CA SER A 205 -2.93 5.10 -16.31
C SER A 205 -4.21 5.76 -16.81
N LEU A 206 -5.11 4.95 -17.36
CA LEU A 206 -6.34 5.37 -18.04
C LEU A 206 -7.53 5.28 -17.09
N SER A 207 -7.97 6.44 -16.60
CA SER A 207 -9.15 6.51 -15.71
C SER A 207 -10.47 6.72 -16.46
N GLY A 208 -10.41 7.09 -17.72
CA GLY A 208 -11.58 7.48 -18.52
C GLY A 208 -12.02 8.95 -18.36
N GLY A 209 -11.48 9.67 -17.36
CA GLY A 209 -11.70 11.11 -17.24
C GLY A 209 -10.95 11.91 -18.31
N VAL A 210 -11.38 13.16 -18.55
CA VAL A 210 -10.90 14.00 -19.68
C VAL A 210 -9.38 14.05 -19.78
N ASP A 211 -8.65 14.18 -18.67
CA ASP A 211 -7.19 14.30 -18.69
C ASP A 211 -6.52 13.04 -19.24
N SER A 212 -6.95 11.86 -18.79
CA SER A 212 -6.41 10.60 -19.23
C SER A 212 -6.81 10.25 -20.67
N MET A 213 -8.00 10.65 -21.11
CA MET A 213 -8.48 10.43 -22.49
C MET A 213 -7.78 11.37 -23.48
N VAL A 214 -7.54 12.62 -23.12
CA VAL A 214 -6.73 13.55 -23.94
C VAL A 214 -5.29 13.07 -24.01
N LEU A 215 -4.73 12.57 -22.90
CA LEU A 215 -3.38 12.00 -22.88
C LEU A 215 -3.28 10.76 -23.77
N PHE A 216 -4.28 9.87 -23.75
CA PHE A 216 -4.38 8.72 -24.65
C PHE A 216 -4.34 9.17 -26.12
N ASN A 217 -5.18 10.13 -26.49
CA ASN A 217 -5.23 10.67 -27.86
C ASN A 217 -3.92 11.36 -28.24
N THR A 218 -3.27 12.06 -27.29
CA THR A 218 -1.95 12.68 -27.50
C THR A 218 -0.89 11.65 -27.83
N LEU A 219 -0.89 10.49 -27.14
CA LEU A 219 0.05 9.42 -27.38
C LEU A 219 -0.16 8.75 -28.76
N ILE A 220 -1.42 8.53 -29.15
CA ILE A 220 -1.75 8.02 -30.49
C ILE A 220 -1.23 8.98 -31.57
N ASN A 221 -1.51 10.29 -31.44
CA ASN A 221 -1.10 11.28 -32.45
C ASN A 221 0.43 11.50 -32.51
N ASN A 222 1.17 11.09 -31.49
CA ASN A 222 2.63 11.15 -31.46
C ASN A 222 3.29 9.82 -31.86
N ASP A 223 2.54 8.84 -32.37
CA ASP A 223 3.02 7.49 -32.68
C ASP A 223 3.79 6.84 -31.52
N THR A 224 3.42 7.17 -30.28
CA THR A 224 4.06 6.64 -29.09
C THR A 224 3.54 5.24 -28.83
N LYS A 225 4.44 4.26 -28.73
CA LYS A 225 4.05 2.90 -28.33
C LYS A 225 3.72 2.89 -26.83
N PHE A 226 2.48 2.50 -26.48
CA PHE A 226 2.05 2.41 -25.10
C PHE A 226 1.02 1.31 -24.85
N VAL A 227 0.87 0.94 -23.59
CA VAL A 227 -0.23 0.11 -23.10
C VAL A 227 -1.05 0.91 -22.10
N ALA A 228 -2.36 0.65 -22.01
CA ALA A 228 -3.25 1.29 -21.06
C ALA A 228 -3.38 0.43 -19.79
N ILE A 229 -3.54 1.10 -18.64
CA ILE A 229 -3.78 0.46 -17.34
C ILE A 229 -5.02 1.11 -16.71
N HIS A 230 -6.03 0.30 -16.36
CA HIS A 230 -7.25 0.74 -15.69
C HIS A 230 -7.46 0.04 -14.35
N ILE A 231 -8.09 0.73 -13.39
CA ILE A 231 -8.54 0.16 -12.12
C ILE A 231 -10.00 0.49 -11.92
N GLU A 232 -10.82 -0.54 -11.86
CA GLU A 232 -12.21 -0.45 -11.47
C GLU A 232 -12.32 -0.59 -9.94
N TYR A 233 -12.79 0.47 -9.26
CA TYR A 233 -12.87 0.49 -7.79
C TYR A 233 -14.22 0.00 -7.24
N CYS A 234 -15.18 -0.33 -8.07
CA CYS A 234 -16.53 -0.79 -7.73
C CYS A 234 -17.28 0.10 -6.72
N ASN A 235 -16.94 1.38 -6.67
CA ASN A 235 -17.53 2.36 -5.75
C ASN A 235 -18.69 3.16 -6.35
N ARG A 236 -19.05 2.86 -7.59
CA ARG A 236 -20.16 3.45 -8.35
C ARG A 236 -20.80 2.40 -9.24
N VAL A 237 -22.08 2.58 -9.53
CA VAL A 237 -22.85 1.66 -10.40
C VAL A 237 -22.28 1.66 -11.83
N GLU A 238 -21.81 2.82 -12.29
CA GLU A 238 -21.30 3.03 -13.64
C GLU A 238 -19.88 2.46 -13.86
N ALA A 239 -19.15 2.11 -12.79
CA ALA A 239 -17.74 1.71 -12.88
C ALA A 239 -17.48 0.56 -13.87
N LYS A 240 -18.39 -0.42 -13.91
CA LYS A 240 -18.33 -1.54 -14.87
C LYS A 240 -18.49 -1.04 -16.30
N LEU A 241 -19.48 -0.20 -16.55
CA LEU A 241 -19.75 0.34 -17.89
C LEU A 241 -18.60 1.24 -18.38
N GLU A 242 -17.99 2.00 -17.46
CA GLU A 242 -16.79 2.79 -17.74
C GLU A 242 -15.63 1.90 -18.18
N ARG A 243 -15.36 0.79 -17.47
CA ARG A 243 -14.33 -0.17 -17.86
C ARG A 243 -14.62 -0.79 -19.22
N GLU A 244 -15.85 -1.23 -19.47
CA GLU A 244 -16.25 -1.84 -20.75
C GLU A 244 -16.08 -0.85 -21.91
N PHE A 245 -16.41 0.42 -21.71
CA PHE A 245 -16.13 1.45 -22.72
C PHE A 245 -14.62 1.61 -22.97
N LEU A 246 -13.79 1.58 -21.92
CA LEU A 246 -12.34 1.67 -22.09
C LEU A 246 -11.76 0.44 -22.79
N GLU A 247 -12.30 -0.76 -22.56
CA GLU A 247 -11.93 -1.96 -23.33
C GLU A 247 -12.26 -1.79 -24.81
N TYR A 248 -13.48 -1.32 -25.13
CA TYR A 248 -13.88 -1.00 -26.50
C TYR A 248 -12.95 0.06 -27.14
N TYR A 249 -12.72 1.17 -26.44
CA TYR A 249 -11.93 2.29 -26.97
C TYR A 249 -10.46 1.91 -27.22
N CYS A 250 -9.85 1.17 -26.30
CA CYS A 250 -8.51 0.63 -26.46
C CYS A 250 -8.41 -0.34 -27.63
N HIS A 251 -9.39 -1.25 -27.78
CA HIS A 251 -9.42 -2.19 -28.89
C HIS A 251 -9.53 -1.47 -30.25
N MET A 252 -10.40 -0.45 -30.36
CA MET A 252 -10.55 0.32 -31.59
C MET A 252 -9.29 1.09 -32.01
N ASN A 253 -8.42 1.41 -31.06
CA ASN A 253 -7.16 2.11 -31.28
C ASN A 253 -5.93 1.16 -31.26
N ASN A 254 -6.12 -0.16 -31.26
CA ASN A 254 -5.06 -1.16 -31.19
C ASN A 254 -4.12 -1.00 -29.97
N VAL A 255 -4.67 -0.53 -28.85
CA VAL A 255 -3.95 -0.36 -27.59
C VAL A 255 -4.29 -1.52 -26.65
N LYS A 256 -3.29 -2.20 -26.12
CA LYS A 256 -3.49 -3.25 -25.12
C LYS A 256 -3.88 -2.63 -23.78
N LEU A 257 -4.98 -3.11 -23.19
CA LEU A 257 -5.45 -2.67 -21.89
C LEU A 257 -5.20 -3.75 -20.83
N TYR A 258 -4.52 -3.38 -19.76
CA TYR A 258 -4.47 -4.15 -18.51
C TYR A 258 -5.43 -3.53 -17.50
N TYR A 259 -6.22 -4.35 -16.81
CA TYR A 259 -7.10 -3.83 -15.77
C TYR A 259 -7.19 -4.74 -14.55
N ARG A 260 -7.63 -4.16 -13.45
CA ARG A 260 -7.90 -4.84 -12.19
C ARG A 260 -9.19 -4.33 -11.58
N ILE A 261 -10.03 -5.27 -11.11
CA ILE A 261 -11.27 -4.96 -10.38
C ILE A 261 -10.97 -5.07 -8.88
N ILE A 262 -11.36 -4.05 -8.11
CA ILE A 262 -11.23 -4.00 -6.66
C ILE A 262 -12.63 -4.02 -6.05
N ASP A 263 -13.16 -5.23 -5.88
CA ASP A 263 -14.50 -5.51 -5.32
C ASP A 263 -14.44 -6.15 -3.92
N TYR A 264 -13.24 -6.46 -3.44
CA TYR A 264 -13.01 -7.17 -2.18
C TYR A 264 -13.01 -6.25 -0.95
N ILE A 265 -13.04 -4.95 -1.13
CA ILE A 265 -13.11 -3.95 -0.06
C ILE A 265 -14.00 -2.79 -0.46
N ALA A 266 -14.95 -2.43 0.40
CA ALA A 266 -15.74 -1.23 0.21
C ALA A 266 -15.15 -0.08 1.04
N ARG A 267 -15.28 1.14 0.53
CA ARG A 267 -14.76 2.34 1.21
C ARG A 267 -15.49 2.62 2.51
N ASP A 268 -16.80 2.40 2.53
CA ASP A 268 -17.66 2.69 3.68
C ASP A 268 -17.42 1.73 4.85
N ASP A 269 -16.91 0.53 4.58
CA ASP A 269 -16.56 -0.44 5.62
C ASP A 269 -15.34 0.01 6.45
N ASN A 270 -14.30 0.49 5.78
CA ASN A 270 -13.07 1.00 6.42
C ASN A 270 -12.30 1.89 5.44
N ARG A 271 -12.50 3.19 5.54
CA ARG A 271 -11.90 4.20 4.65
C ARG A 271 -10.37 4.16 4.64
N GLU A 272 -9.73 4.07 5.80
CA GLU A 272 -8.26 4.07 5.88
C GLU A 272 -7.67 2.82 5.21
N LEU A 273 -8.24 1.65 5.51
CA LEU A 273 -7.82 0.39 4.88
C LEU A 273 -8.05 0.42 3.37
N PHE A 274 -9.19 0.94 2.91
CA PHE A 274 -9.50 1.10 1.49
C PHE A 274 -8.45 1.95 0.78
N GLU A 275 -8.12 3.13 1.31
CA GLU A 275 -7.13 4.04 0.70
C GLU A 275 -5.73 3.40 0.64
N ILE A 276 -5.32 2.63 1.67
CA ILE A 276 -4.04 1.94 1.71
C ILE A 276 -4.00 0.79 0.70
N GLU A 277 -5.00 -0.09 0.74
CA GLU A 277 -4.98 -1.33 -0.06
C GLU A 277 -5.22 -1.06 -1.56
N THR A 278 -6.11 -0.13 -1.89
CA THR A 278 -6.32 0.29 -3.29
C THR A 278 -5.08 0.96 -3.87
N ARG A 279 -4.36 1.77 -3.06
CA ARG A 279 -3.08 2.34 -3.47
C ARG A 279 -2.04 1.26 -3.71
N LYS A 280 -1.92 0.28 -2.80
CA LYS A 280 -0.99 -0.84 -2.93
C LYS A 280 -1.30 -1.67 -4.17
N ALA A 281 -2.57 -2.02 -4.39
CA ALA A 281 -3.02 -2.77 -5.56
C ALA A 281 -2.70 -2.04 -6.88
N ARG A 282 -2.85 -0.70 -6.91
CA ARG A 282 -2.49 0.14 -8.06
C ARG A 282 -1.01 0.05 -8.39
N PHE A 283 -0.14 0.24 -7.41
CA PHE A 283 1.30 0.19 -7.64
C PHE A 283 1.78 -1.21 -8.00
N ASN A 284 1.16 -2.25 -7.47
CA ASN A 284 1.46 -3.64 -7.86
C ASN A 284 1.03 -3.92 -9.30
N LEU A 285 -0.13 -3.40 -9.73
CA LEU A 285 -0.54 -3.47 -11.14
C LEU A 285 0.43 -2.72 -12.05
N TYR A 286 0.86 -1.51 -11.67
CA TYR A 286 1.85 -0.75 -12.44
C TYR A 286 3.16 -1.51 -12.60
N LYS A 287 3.72 -2.07 -11.52
CA LYS A 287 4.95 -2.88 -11.56
C LYS A 287 4.80 -4.10 -12.45
N TYR A 288 3.71 -4.85 -12.26
CA TYR A 288 3.43 -6.02 -13.08
C TYR A 288 3.43 -5.70 -14.58
N VAL A 289 2.76 -4.61 -14.98
CA VAL A 289 2.67 -4.21 -16.39
C VAL A 289 4.01 -3.70 -16.91
N ILE A 290 4.75 -2.89 -16.12
CA ILE A 290 6.09 -2.42 -16.46
C ILE A 290 7.03 -3.61 -16.72
N ASP A 291 7.05 -4.57 -15.80
CA ASP A 291 7.92 -5.75 -15.88
C ASP A 291 7.54 -6.66 -17.07
N THR A 292 6.22 -6.88 -17.28
CA THR A 292 5.69 -7.74 -18.36
C THR A 292 5.94 -7.15 -19.74
N GLU A 293 5.74 -5.85 -19.92
CA GLU A 293 5.85 -5.15 -21.20
C GLU A 293 7.21 -4.43 -21.38
N ARG A 294 8.09 -4.46 -20.37
CA ARG A 294 9.41 -3.81 -20.34
C ARG A 294 9.34 -2.31 -20.63
N LEU A 295 8.55 -1.59 -19.83
CA LEU A 295 8.24 -0.18 -20.03
C LEU A 295 9.15 0.73 -19.19
N GLU A 296 9.31 1.98 -19.63
CA GLU A 296 10.10 3.01 -18.96
C GLU A 296 9.40 3.57 -17.69
N GLY A 297 8.06 3.53 -17.64
CA GLY A 297 7.27 4.07 -16.52
C GLY A 297 5.79 4.16 -16.83
N VAL A 298 5.07 4.86 -15.95
CA VAL A 298 3.61 5.09 -16.07
C VAL A 298 3.31 6.56 -16.22
N MET A 299 2.62 6.93 -17.30
CA MET A 299 2.08 8.27 -17.49
C MET A 299 0.76 8.45 -16.76
N LEU A 300 0.60 9.63 -16.16
CA LEU A 300 -0.58 10.07 -15.42
C LEU A 300 -1.07 11.40 -15.99
N GLY A 301 -2.37 11.55 -16.17
CA GLY A 301 -3.00 12.77 -16.67
C GLY A 301 -3.10 13.91 -15.65
N HIS A 302 -2.21 13.99 -14.66
CA HIS A 302 -2.22 15.08 -13.67
C HIS A 302 -1.84 16.41 -14.32
N HIS A 303 -2.55 17.47 -13.93
CA HIS A 303 -2.40 18.83 -14.44
C HIS A 303 -2.12 19.85 -13.32
N SER A 304 -1.98 21.13 -13.66
CA SER A 304 -1.64 22.19 -12.68
C SER A 304 -2.64 22.31 -11.53
N GLY A 305 -3.93 22.11 -11.77
CA GLY A 305 -4.96 22.11 -10.73
C GLY A 305 -4.77 20.99 -9.69
N ASP A 306 -4.27 19.82 -10.09
CA ASP A 306 -3.95 18.73 -9.14
C ASP A 306 -2.83 19.11 -8.17
N ILE A 307 -1.88 19.96 -8.60
CA ILE A 307 -0.85 20.51 -7.71
C ILE A 307 -1.53 21.35 -6.63
N VAL A 308 -2.44 22.25 -7.02
CA VAL A 308 -3.16 23.13 -6.08
C VAL A 308 -3.95 22.31 -5.06
N GLU A 309 -4.75 21.33 -5.51
CA GLU A 309 -5.49 20.42 -4.62
C GLU A 309 -4.57 19.67 -3.65
N ASN A 310 -3.42 19.21 -4.14
CA ASN A 310 -2.45 18.49 -3.34
C ASN A 310 -1.79 19.38 -2.29
N VAL A 311 -1.41 20.59 -2.65
CA VAL A 311 -0.83 21.60 -1.73
C VAL A 311 -1.80 21.92 -0.61
N PHE A 312 -3.05 22.25 -0.92
CA PHE A 312 -4.07 22.51 0.11
C PHE A 312 -4.25 21.31 1.02
N THR A 313 -4.36 20.10 0.45
CA THR A 313 -4.48 18.87 1.24
C THR A 313 -3.29 18.69 2.19
N ASN A 314 -2.07 18.99 1.76
CA ASN A 314 -0.87 18.83 2.56
C ASN A 314 -0.77 19.92 3.65
N ILE A 315 -1.14 21.17 3.36
CA ILE A 315 -1.21 22.26 4.34
C ILE A 315 -2.24 21.92 5.43
N ILE A 316 -3.46 21.50 5.05
CA ILE A 316 -4.51 21.11 6.00
C ILE A 316 -4.07 19.94 6.89
N LYS A 317 -3.25 19.03 6.38
CA LYS A 317 -2.66 17.91 7.15
C LYS A 317 -1.44 18.32 7.98
N GLY A 318 -1.05 19.58 8.01
CA GLY A 318 0.10 20.08 8.77
C GLY A 318 1.43 19.50 8.29
N ARG A 319 1.60 19.25 6.99
CA ARG A 319 2.84 18.71 6.43
C ARG A 319 3.93 19.77 6.37
N SER A 320 5.18 19.33 6.49
CA SER A 320 6.34 20.23 6.39
C SER A 320 6.52 20.77 4.97
N ILE A 321 7.31 21.86 4.85
CA ILE A 321 7.60 22.51 3.56
C ILE A 321 8.18 21.54 2.53
N ASN A 322 8.96 20.54 2.97
CA ASN A 322 9.54 19.51 2.10
C ASN A 322 8.53 18.53 1.54
N ASP A 323 7.36 18.42 2.18
CA ASP A 323 6.28 17.50 1.83
C ASP A 323 5.08 18.20 1.21
N ILE A 324 5.13 19.54 1.06
CA ILE A 324 4.05 20.32 0.46
C ILE A 324 3.92 20.01 -1.03
N THR A 325 5.05 19.88 -1.73
CA THR A 325 5.12 19.68 -3.18
C THR A 325 5.52 18.26 -3.54
N VAL A 326 4.55 17.36 -3.54
CA VAL A 326 4.80 15.93 -3.81
C VAL A 326 4.69 15.59 -5.30
N MET A 327 4.09 16.46 -6.14
CA MET A 327 3.89 16.19 -7.57
C MET A 327 4.96 16.90 -8.41
N ARG A 328 5.82 16.12 -9.05
CA ARG A 328 6.79 16.57 -10.05
C ARG A 328 6.41 16.01 -11.42
N ASP A 329 6.95 16.60 -12.49
CA ASP A 329 6.76 16.12 -13.86
C ASP A 329 7.24 14.67 -14.03
N THR A 330 8.36 14.31 -13.40
CA THR A 330 8.84 12.92 -13.27
C THR A 330 9.21 12.62 -11.83
N GLN A 331 8.86 11.44 -11.35
CA GLN A 331 9.11 11.03 -9.97
C GLN A 331 9.08 9.53 -9.81
N GLU A 332 10.10 8.97 -9.18
CA GLU A 332 10.03 7.59 -8.73
C GLU A 332 9.20 7.48 -7.43
N GLN A 333 8.24 6.57 -7.41
CA GLN A 333 7.40 6.30 -6.25
C GLN A 333 7.11 4.80 -6.13
N ASN A 334 7.39 4.22 -4.97
CA ASN A 334 7.23 2.79 -4.72
C ASN A 334 7.92 1.89 -5.78
N GLY A 335 9.06 2.31 -6.31
CA GLY A 335 9.78 1.60 -7.37
C GLY A 335 9.12 1.68 -8.75
N VAL A 336 8.27 2.68 -8.99
CA VAL A 336 7.63 2.97 -10.28
C VAL A 336 7.98 4.38 -10.70
N MET A 337 8.49 4.56 -11.92
CA MET A 337 8.66 5.89 -12.52
C MET A 337 7.30 6.43 -12.97
N LEU A 338 6.85 7.49 -12.32
CA LEU A 338 5.63 8.23 -12.67
C LEU A 338 5.98 9.45 -13.50
N ILE A 339 5.27 9.62 -14.61
CA ILE A 339 5.49 10.68 -15.59
C ILE A 339 4.19 11.49 -15.73
N ARG A 340 4.26 12.81 -15.65
CA ARG A 340 3.08 13.71 -15.69
C ARG A 340 3.27 14.78 -16.76
N PRO A 341 3.03 14.45 -18.04
CA PRO A 341 3.26 15.39 -19.14
C PRO A 341 2.44 16.66 -19.03
N PHE A 342 1.23 16.57 -18.45
CA PHE A 342 0.28 17.68 -18.35
C PHE A 342 0.45 18.52 -17.07
N ILE A 343 1.44 18.26 -16.24
CA ILE A 343 1.57 18.89 -14.91
C ILE A 343 1.63 20.44 -14.96
N LYS A 344 2.06 21.01 -16.06
CA LYS A 344 2.14 22.46 -16.28
C LYS A 344 0.96 23.03 -17.10
N LEU A 345 0.06 22.18 -17.57
CA LEU A 345 -1.11 22.60 -18.35
C LEU A 345 -2.28 22.97 -17.43
N LYS A 346 -3.10 23.92 -17.87
CA LYS A 346 -4.36 24.23 -17.20
C LYS A 346 -5.44 23.21 -17.59
N LYS A 347 -6.39 22.96 -16.69
CA LYS A 347 -7.54 22.09 -16.95
C LYS A 347 -8.33 22.51 -18.17
N ASP A 348 -8.55 23.82 -18.31
CA ASP A 348 -9.31 24.41 -19.43
C ASP A 348 -8.65 24.12 -20.78
N ASP A 349 -7.29 24.15 -20.85
CA ASP A 349 -6.55 23.80 -22.07
C ASP A 349 -6.85 22.35 -22.50
N ILE A 350 -6.89 21.44 -21.53
CA ILE A 350 -7.15 20.00 -21.76
C ILE A 350 -8.60 19.79 -22.22
N ILE A 351 -9.56 20.44 -21.57
CA ILE A 351 -10.97 20.37 -21.94
C ILE A 351 -11.20 20.91 -23.36
N GLN A 352 -10.60 22.06 -23.72
CA GLN A 352 -10.69 22.63 -25.08
C GLN A 352 -10.15 21.64 -26.12
N VAL A 353 -9.05 20.95 -25.86
CA VAL A 353 -8.52 19.93 -26.76
C VAL A 353 -9.48 18.74 -26.86
N ALA A 354 -10.06 18.27 -25.74
CA ALA A 354 -11.06 17.20 -25.78
C ALA A 354 -12.24 17.55 -26.68
N HIS A 355 -12.80 18.77 -26.54
CA HIS A 355 -13.95 19.25 -27.32
C HIS A 355 -13.58 19.47 -28.80
N SER A 356 -12.45 20.12 -29.09
CA SER A 356 -12.01 20.39 -30.47
C SER A 356 -11.72 19.10 -31.26
N LYS A 357 -11.27 18.05 -30.61
CA LYS A 357 -10.96 16.75 -31.21
C LYS A 357 -12.06 15.71 -31.03
N MET A 358 -13.18 16.08 -30.36
CA MET A 358 -14.29 15.17 -30.05
C MET A 358 -13.82 13.90 -29.32
N ILE A 359 -12.89 14.06 -28.36
CA ILE A 359 -12.36 12.96 -27.56
C ILE A 359 -13.42 12.60 -26.51
N PRO A 360 -13.92 11.35 -26.51
CA PRO A 360 -14.91 10.94 -25.51
C PRO A 360 -14.26 10.81 -24.12
N TYR A 361 -14.99 11.21 -23.06
CA TYR A 361 -14.57 11.06 -21.68
C TYR A 361 -15.76 10.98 -20.73
N PHE A 362 -15.53 10.46 -19.51
CA PHE A 362 -16.55 10.38 -18.46
C PHE A 362 -16.59 11.68 -17.67
N PHE A 363 -17.79 12.23 -17.53
CA PHE A 363 -18.02 13.43 -16.76
C PHE A 363 -18.08 13.11 -15.25
N ASN A 364 -17.43 13.94 -14.45
CA ASN A 364 -17.52 13.93 -13.00
C ASN A 364 -17.17 12.57 -12.33
N SER A 365 -16.16 11.87 -12.85
CA SER A 365 -15.70 10.58 -12.32
C SER A 365 -15.14 10.65 -10.89
N THR A 366 -14.84 11.86 -10.36
CA THR A 366 -14.39 12.06 -8.97
C THR A 366 -15.59 12.40 -8.09
N PRO A 367 -15.89 11.61 -7.04
CA PRO A 367 -17.03 11.87 -6.17
C PRO A 367 -16.92 13.23 -5.46
N SER A 368 -17.99 14.03 -5.48
CA SER A 368 -18.08 15.37 -4.86
C SER A 368 -17.84 15.36 -3.33
N TRP A 369 -18.16 14.25 -2.66
CA TRP A 369 -17.94 14.06 -1.21
C TRP A 369 -16.48 13.73 -0.84
N SER A 370 -15.59 13.52 -1.81
CA SER A 370 -14.16 13.32 -1.54
C SER A 370 -13.51 14.64 -1.11
N CYS A 371 -12.44 14.58 -0.28
CA CYS A 371 -11.69 15.80 0.10
C CYS A 371 -11.26 16.61 -1.12
N ARG A 372 -10.87 15.95 -2.22
CA ARG A 372 -10.52 16.60 -3.49
C ARG A 372 -11.75 17.17 -4.19
N GLY A 373 -12.87 16.45 -4.19
CA GLY A 373 -14.13 16.95 -4.71
C GLY A 373 -14.57 18.22 -3.98
N VAL A 374 -14.58 18.22 -2.66
CA VAL A 374 -14.93 19.41 -1.85
C VAL A 374 -13.99 20.59 -2.14
N LEU A 375 -12.68 20.35 -2.22
CA LEU A 375 -11.73 21.41 -2.59
C LEU A 375 -12.06 22.00 -3.96
N ARG A 376 -12.21 21.15 -4.97
CA ARG A 376 -12.43 21.56 -6.36
C ARG A 376 -13.79 22.22 -6.58
N ASP A 377 -14.85 21.65 -6.01
CA ASP A 377 -16.22 22.06 -6.32
C ASP A 377 -16.70 23.22 -5.42
N ASN A 378 -16.16 23.35 -4.18
CA ASN A 378 -16.63 24.32 -3.21
C ASN A 378 -15.58 25.38 -2.84
N ILE A 379 -14.33 24.99 -2.56
CA ILE A 379 -13.35 25.91 -1.96
C ILE A 379 -12.57 26.68 -3.05
N ILE A 380 -12.03 25.98 -4.04
CA ILE A 380 -11.25 26.59 -5.13
C ILE A 380 -12.05 27.66 -5.88
N PRO A 381 -13.33 27.46 -6.25
CA PRO A 381 -14.13 28.50 -6.92
C PRO A 381 -14.30 29.77 -6.08
N ILE A 382 -14.48 29.64 -4.77
CA ILE A 382 -14.58 30.78 -3.85
C ILE A 382 -13.26 31.56 -3.83
N LEU A 383 -12.13 30.86 -3.68
CA LEU A 383 -10.81 31.48 -3.68
C LEU A 383 -10.51 32.16 -5.01
N LYS A 384 -10.88 31.55 -6.14
CA LYS A 384 -10.70 32.10 -7.47
C LYS A 384 -11.53 33.39 -7.68
N LYS A 385 -12.77 33.39 -7.18
CA LYS A 385 -13.64 34.57 -7.22
C LYS A 385 -13.09 35.72 -6.39
N GLN A 386 -12.53 35.41 -5.20
CA GLN A 386 -12.10 36.43 -4.23
C GLN A 386 -10.69 36.95 -4.50
N PHE A 387 -9.78 36.08 -4.94
CA PHE A 387 -8.34 36.36 -5.04
C PHE A 387 -7.79 36.27 -6.48
N GLY A 388 -8.66 36.13 -7.50
CA GLY A 388 -8.24 36.08 -8.91
C GLY A 388 -7.35 34.86 -9.22
N ASP A 389 -6.14 35.09 -9.76
CA ASP A 389 -5.23 34.05 -10.23
C ASP A 389 -4.40 33.42 -9.07
N PHE A 390 -5.07 33.09 -7.96
CA PHE A 390 -4.41 32.49 -6.81
C PHE A 390 -3.76 31.15 -7.14
N GLU A 391 -4.28 30.38 -8.11
CA GLU A 391 -3.73 29.10 -8.52
C GLU A 391 -2.29 29.25 -9.03
N SER A 392 -2.03 30.25 -9.88
CA SER A 392 -0.66 30.57 -10.34
C SER A 392 0.25 30.98 -9.19
N ASN A 393 -0.28 31.68 -8.19
CA ASN A 393 0.51 32.05 -7.00
C ASN A 393 0.85 30.86 -6.13
N ILE A 394 -0.07 29.90 -5.97
CA ILE A 394 0.20 28.63 -5.29
C ILE A 394 1.26 27.81 -6.06
N ILE A 395 1.20 27.77 -7.40
CA ILE A 395 2.21 27.08 -8.21
C ILE A 395 3.58 27.72 -8.03
N LYS A 396 3.69 29.07 -8.08
CA LYS A 396 4.94 29.79 -7.81
C LYS A 396 5.48 29.52 -6.40
N PHE A 397 4.59 29.47 -5.40
CA PHE A 397 4.96 29.10 -4.04
C PHE A 397 5.52 27.68 -3.99
N THR A 398 4.92 26.72 -4.72
CA THR A 398 5.44 25.35 -4.78
C THR A 398 6.81 25.27 -5.45
N GLU A 399 7.07 26.07 -6.47
CA GLU A 399 8.38 26.15 -7.11
C GLU A 399 9.43 26.69 -6.12
N SER A 400 9.08 27.70 -5.34
CA SER A 400 9.94 28.22 -4.27
C SER A 400 10.23 27.16 -3.20
N CYS A 401 9.22 26.40 -2.77
CA CYS A 401 9.40 25.27 -1.84
C CYS A 401 10.33 24.19 -2.42
N ASN A 402 10.18 23.87 -3.71
CA ASN A 402 11.03 22.89 -4.40
C ASN A 402 12.48 23.36 -4.49
N ASN A 403 12.70 24.63 -4.82
CA ASN A 403 14.04 25.23 -4.88
C ASN A 403 14.69 25.24 -3.50
N TYR A 404 13.93 25.59 -2.45
CA TYR A 404 14.40 25.51 -1.07
C TYR A 404 14.77 24.08 -0.68
N THR A 405 13.90 23.11 -0.99
CA THR A 405 14.15 21.69 -0.72
C THR A 405 15.39 21.18 -1.47
N LYS A 406 15.57 21.62 -2.72
CA LYS A 406 16.76 21.27 -3.52
C LYS A 406 18.01 21.88 -2.89
N PHE A 407 18.02 23.18 -2.61
CA PHE A 407 19.12 23.88 -1.95
C PHE A 407 19.51 23.20 -0.63
N TYR A 408 18.52 22.86 0.17
CA TYR A 408 18.73 22.13 1.43
C TYR A 408 19.36 20.76 1.19
N ASN A 409 18.86 20.01 0.24
CA ASN A 409 19.38 18.69 -0.08
C ASN A 409 20.82 18.75 -0.59
N ASP A 410 21.15 19.71 -1.44
CA ASP A 410 22.46 19.83 -2.06
C ASP A 410 23.52 20.37 -1.08
N ASN A 411 23.14 21.27 -0.15
CA ASN A 411 24.11 21.94 0.72
C ASN A 411 24.16 21.40 2.16
N ILE A 412 23.07 20.83 2.66
CA ILE A 412 22.98 20.38 4.04
C ILE A 412 23.01 18.85 4.14
N ASN A 413 22.35 18.16 3.22
CA ASN A 413 22.30 16.70 3.26
C ASN A 413 23.65 16.02 3.02
N ASP A 414 24.53 16.58 2.20
CA ASP A 414 25.83 15.95 1.94
C ASP A 414 26.74 16.08 3.18
N LYS A 415 26.65 17.20 3.90
CA LYS A 415 27.31 17.35 5.21
C LYS A 415 26.75 16.42 6.28
N ILE A 416 25.44 16.07 6.17
CA ILE A 416 24.77 15.17 7.10
C ILE A 416 25.00 13.71 6.73
N LYS A 417 25.17 13.37 5.45
CA LYS A 417 25.52 11.99 5.03
C LYS A 417 26.80 11.49 5.72
N GLU A 418 27.75 12.35 5.96
CA GLU A 418 28.96 12.04 6.72
C GLU A 418 28.67 11.72 8.20
N THR A 419 27.54 12.23 8.73
CA THR A 419 27.12 12.08 10.13
C THR A 419 26.07 11.01 10.33
N ILE A 420 25.41 10.54 9.26
CA ILE A 420 24.38 9.50 9.31
C ILE A 420 24.97 8.18 8.87
N LEU A 421 25.09 7.24 9.81
CA LEU A 421 25.43 5.86 9.51
C LEU A 421 24.14 5.05 9.43
N THR A 422 23.83 4.52 8.24
CA THR A 422 22.69 3.63 8.05
C THR A 422 23.13 2.18 8.15
N TYR A 423 22.65 1.47 9.16
CA TYR A 423 22.91 0.05 9.37
C TYR A 423 21.60 -0.72 9.39
N GLY A 424 21.20 -1.26 8.24
CA GLY A 424 19.93 -1.97 8.10
C GLY A 424 18.74 -1.06 8.43
N SER A 425 18.03 -1.35 9.52
CA SER A 425 16.88 -0.56 9.99
C SER A 425 17.23 0.48 11.07
N LYS A 426 18.52 0.82 11.24
CA LYS A 426 19.02 1.74 12.27
C LYS A 426 19.64 2.97 11.62
N ILE A 427 19.34 4.14 12.14
CA ILE A 427 19.92 5.40 11.71
C ILE A 427 20.63 6.01 12.90
N LEU A 428 21.85 6.42 12.71
CA LEU A 428 22.72 7.02 13.73
C LEU A 428 23.00 8.46 13.38
N PHE A 429 22.76 9.38 14.31
CA PHE A 429 23.11 10.80 14.18
C PHE A 429 24.15 11.20 15.22
N ASN A 430 25.15 11.94 14.80
CA ASN A 430 26.04 12.63 15.71
C ASN A 430 25.51 14.04 16.00
N LEU A 431 25.09 14.29 17.24
CA LEU A 431 24.54 15.58 17.67
C LEU A 431 25.58 16.71 17.77
N SER A 432 26.86 16.38 17.92
CA SER A 432 27.92 17.42 18.04
C SER A 432 28.12 18.24 16.77
N ILE A 433 27.60 17.75 15.64
CA ILE A 433 27.73 18.37 14.31
C ILE A 433 26.44 19.08 13.87
N ILE A 434 25.34 18.89 14.60
CA ILE A 434 23.99 19.33 14.19
C ILE A 434 23.47 20.38 15.17
N ASN A 435 23.12 21.56 14.65
CA ASN A 435 22.45 22.60 15.41
C ASN A 435 21.02 22.18 15.79
N SER A 436 20.56 22.54 17.00
CA SER A 436 19.21 22.25 17.50
C SER A 436 18.09 22.66 16.53
N ASP A 437 18.24 23.77 15.83
CA ASP A 437 17.24 24.33 14.92
C ASP A 437 17.12 23.54 13.60
N THR A 438 18.19 22.85 13.20
CA THR A 438 18.22 22.03 11.98
C THR A 438 17.85 20.58 12.23
N ILE A 439 17.86 20.12 13.49
CA ILE A 439 17.67 18.72 13.85
C ILE A 439 16.28 18.21 13.50
N GLU A 440 15.24 19.05 13.62
CA GLU A 440 13.88 18.71 13.24
C GLU A 440 13.78 18.38 11.76
N MET A 441 14.35 19.22 10.92
CA MET A 441 14.31 19.09 9.47
C MET A 441 15.08 17.86 9.00
N ILE A 442 16.22 17.60 9.64
CA ILE A 442 17.07 16.44 9.41
C ILE A 442 16.35 15.15 9.80
N LEU A 443 15.73 15.14 10.98
CA LEU A 443 14.96 14.02 11.49
C LEU A 443 13.85 13.61 10.52
N LEU A 444 13.00 14.56 10.13
CA LEU A 444 11.85 14.29 9.25
C LEU A 444 12.30 13.79 7.88
N ASN A 445 13.31 14.41 7.28
CA ASN A 445 13.85 13.98 5.99
C ASN A 445 14.47 12.58 6.05
N THR A 446 15.23 12.29 7.10
CA THR A 446 15.87 10.99 7.26
C THR A 446 14.85 9.89 7.51
N MET A 447 13.81 10.17 8.29
CA MET A 447 12.70 9.24 8.50
C MET A 447 11.98 8.95 7.20
N HIS A 448 11.62 9.98 6.44
CA HIS A 448 10.90 9.83 5.18
C HIS A 448 11.71 9.01 4.15
N ARG A 449 13.01 9.30 3.99
CA ARG A 449 13.90 8.60 3.06
C ARG A 449 14.10 7.12 3.40
N ASN A 450 14.04 6.77 4.68
CA ASN A 450 14.19 5.39 5.13
C ASN A 450 12.86 4.65 5.25
N GLY A 451 11.77 5.23 4.71
CA GLY A 451 10.45 4.60 4.68
C GLY A 451 9.77 4.50 6.04
N TYR A 452 10.17 5.35 7.00
CA TYR A 452 9.45 5.47 8.27
C TYR A 452 8.22 6.34 8.07
N SER A 453 7.12 5.97 8.74
CA SER A 453 5.91 6.79 8.72
C SER A 453 6.12 8.10 9.49
N MET A 454 5.52 9.17 8.98
CA MET A 454 5.56 10.49 9.64
C MET A 454 5.06 10.41 11.07
N ILE A 455 5.80 11.01 11.99
CA ILE A 455 5.38 11.20 13.37
C ILE A 455 4.37 12.36 13.47
N SER A 456 3.46 12.30 14.44
CA SER A 456 2.52 13.40 14.68
C SER A 456 3.25 14.64 15.20
N HIS A 457 2.65 15.82 15.01
CA HIS A 457 3.20 17.09 15.53
C HIS A 457 3.46 17.04 17.04
N LYS A 458 2.60 16.38 17.80
CA LYS A 458 2.76 16.17 19.25
C LYS A 458 4.02 15.36 19.56
N LEU A 459 4.23 14.25 18.87
CA LEU A 459 5.42 13.40 19.07
C LEU A 459 6.71 14.11 18.63
N LYS A 460 6.64 14.93 17.58
CA LYS A 460 7.73 15.78 17.14
C LYS A 460 8.13 16.77 18.24
N ASN A 461 7.17 17.50 18.80
CA ASN A 461 7.42 18.44 19.88
C ASN A 461 8.00 17.76 21.12
N ASN A 462 7.48 16.60 21.49
CA ASN A 462 8.03 15.80 22.58
C ASN A 462 9.48 15.39 22.32
N PHE A 463 9.82 15.04 21.07
CA PHE A 463 11.18 14.69 20.68
C PHE A 463 12.13 15.89 20.80
N ILE A 464 11.73 17.09 20.34
CA ILE A 464 12.52 18.31 20.45
C ILE A 464 12.70 18.70 21.93
N GLN A 465 11.65 18.61 22.74
CA GLN A 465 11.73 18.85 24.20
C GLN A 465 12.67 17.83 24.88
N TRP A 466 12.61 16.56 24.47
CA TRP A 466 13.50 15.53 24.98
C TRP A 466 14.97 15.80 24.61
N LEU A 467 15.25 16.32 23.41
CA LEU A 467 16.59 16.71 22.99
C LEU A 467 17.15 17.90 23.78
N ASN A 468 16.31 18.87 24.09
CA ASN A 468 16.67 20.13 24.75
C ASN A 468 16.59 20.07 26.28
N GLY A 469 15.95 19.03 26.85
CA GLY A 469 15.62 18.90 28.25
C GLY A 469 16.35 17.77 29.00
N SER A 470 15.73 17.31 30.07
CA SER A 470 16.23 16.22 30.92
C SER A 470 16.26 14.90 30.13
N LYS A 471 17.44 14.50 29.73
CA LYS A 471 17.71 13.36 28.85
C LYS A 471 17.48 12.04 29.58
N THR A 472 16.26 11.53 29.51
CA THR A 472 16.08 10.09 29.66
C THR A 472 16.79 9.42 28.47
N ASN A 473 17.43 8.27 28.69
CA ASN A 473 18.19 7.62 27.61
C ASN A 473 17.38 7.22 26.37
N GLN A 474 16.05 7.47 26.36
CA GLN A 474 15.15 7.05 25.31
C GLN A 474 13.83 7.82 25.24
N ILE A 475 13.24 7.89 24.06
CA ILE A 475 11.89 8.39 23.79
C ILE A 475 11.15 7.49 22.80
N ASP A 476 9.86 7.25 23.05
CA ASP A 476 8.96 6.52 22.14
C ASP A 476 8.36 7.50 21.13
N LEU A 477 8.56 7.24 19.84
CA LEU A 477 8.02 8.03 18.73
C LEU A 477 6.74 7.44 18.14
N GLY A 478 6.18 6.39 18.76
CA GLY A 478 4.99 5.71 18.27
C GLY A 478 5.24 4.84 17.02
N LYS A 479 4.19 4.18 16.51
CA LYS A 479 4.24 3.36 15.28
C LYS A 479 5.42 2.38 15.24
N ASN A 480 5.74 1.76 16.38
CA ASN A 480 6.85 0.82 16.55
C ASN A 480 8.25 1.45 16.36
N MET A 481 8.41 2.73 16.65
CA MET A 481 9.68 3.44 16.56
C MET A 481 10.04 4.10 17.88
N PHE A 482 11.29 4.00 18.29
CA PHE A 482 11.82 4.74 19.43
C PHE A 482 13.20 5.33 19.10
N CYS A 483 13.60 6.37 19.85
CA CYS A 483 14.93 6.93 19.82
C CYS A 483 15.65 6.62 21.11
N TYR A 484 16.95 6.35 20.99
CA TYR A 484 17.87 6.15 22.10
C TYR A 484 19.04 7.13 21.97
N TYR A 485 19.45 7.75 23.09
CA TYR A 485 20.56 8.69 23.14
C TYR A 485 21.71 8.12 23.97
N ARG A 486 22.93 8.11 23.41
CA ARG A 486 24.16 7.73 24.11
C ARG A 486 25.37 8.35 23.42
N ASN A 487 26.33 8.87 24.20
CA ASN A 487 27.61 9.39 23.72
C ASN A 487 27.49 10.37 22.55
N ASN A 488 26.58 11.35 22.63
CA ASN A 488 26.27 12.32 21.57
C ASN A 488 25.66 11.73 20.29
N TYR A 489 25.26 10.46 20.30
CA TYR A 489 24.56 9.86 19.16
C TYR A 489 23.09 9.59 19.48
N ILE A 490 22.24 9.82 18.46
CA ILE A 490 20.83 9.43 18.48
C ILE A 490 20.65 8.22 17.57
N TYR A 491 19.98 7.22 18.08
CA TYR A 491 19.63 5.99 17.38
C TYR A 491 18.14 5.95 17.13
N PHE A 492 17.73 5.82 15.86
CA PHE A 492 16.36 5.51 15.50
C PHE A 492 16.21 4.00 15.30
N VAL A 493 15.30 3.41 16.06
CA VAL A 493 15.09 1.97 16.07
C VAL A 493 13.64 1.69 15.71
N ASN A 494 13.42 0.94 14.62
CA ASN A 494 12.09 0.43 14.25
C ASN A 494 11.97 -1.03 14.69
N TYR A 495 11.08 -1.32 15.64
CA TYR A 495 10.87 -2.67 16.17
C TYR A 495 10.51 -3.70 15.09
N THR A 496 9.70 -3.32 14.11
CA THR A 496 9.23 -4.26 13.09
C THR A 496 10.32 -4.70 12.12
N LYS A 497 11.36 -3.87 11.95
CA LYS A 497 12.47 -4.16 11.04
C LYS A 497 13.68 -4.81 11.72
N ILE A 498 13.86 -4.60 13.03
CA ILE A 498 15.06 -5.08 13.75
C ILE A 498 14.83 -6.46 14.38
N ILE A 499 13.58 -6.75 14.73
CA ILE A 499 13.29 -7.89 15.57
C ILE A 499 12.64 -8.96 14.73
N LYS A 500 13.48 -9.82 14.18
CA LYS A 500 13.07 -11.17 13.81
C LYS A 500 12.66 -11.99 15.05
N ASN A 501 13.15 -11.66 16.24
CA ASN A 501 12.74 -12.18 17.54
C ASN A 501 12.32 -10.99 18.40
N LYS A 502 11.04 -10.86 18.73
CA LYS A 502 10.54 -9.81 19.64
C LYS A 502 11.02 -10.04 21.06
N PRO A 503 12.12 -9.46 21.55
CA PRO A 503 12.25 -9.30 22.98
C PRO A 503 11.18 -8.31 23.44
N ASN A 504 10.71 -8.47 24.66
CA ASN A 504 9.87 -7.49 25.34
C ASN A 504 10.51 -6.11 25.20
N LYS A 505 9.70 -5.07 24.92
CA LYS A 505 10.14 -3.66 24.75
C LYS A 505 11.13 -3.25 25.85
N GLU A 506 10.86 -3.66 27.12
CA GLU A 506 11.72 -3.39 28.27
C GLU A 506 13.06 -4.14 28.21
N LEU A 507 13.08 -5.35 27.66
CA LEU A 507 14.30 -6.14 27.51
C LEU A 507 15.21 -5.58 26.41
N LEU A 508 14.62 -5.06 25.34
CA LEU A 508 15.33 -4.36 24.26
C LEU A 508 16.00 -3.09 24.77
N ILE A 509 15.29 -2.36 25.63
CA ILE A 509 15.76 -1.14 26.25
C ILE A 509 16.92 -1.44 27.22
N LYS A 510 16.77 -2.48 28.05
CA LYS A 510 17.77 -2.91 29.03
C LYS A 510 19.04 -3.50 28.40
N ASN A 511 18.93 -4.17 27.27
CA ASN A 511 20.02 -4.90 26.61
C ASN A 511 20.34 -4.38 25.21
N PHE A 512 20.08 -3.07 24.95
CA PHE A 512 20.26 -2.48 23.63
C PHE A 512 21.64 -2.71 23.04
N ASP A 513 22.67 -2.65 23.86
CA ASP A 513 24.07 -2.87 23.46
C ASP A 513 24.32 -4.27 22.89
N ASN A 514 23.56 -5.28 23.30
CA ASN A 514 23.69 -6.64 22.80
C ASN A 514 23.16 -6.81 21.36
N TYR A 515 22.32 -5.87 20.91
CA TYR A 515 21.74 -5.87 19.56
C TYR A 515 22.51 -4.97 18.59
N LEU A 516 23.57 -4.30 19.04
CA LEU A 516 24.44 -3.49 18.19
C LEU A 516 25.47 -4.40 17.50
N SER A 517 25.72 -4.15 16.20
CA SER A 517 26.81 -4.85 15.52
C SER A 517 28.16 -4.48 16.14
N PRO A 518 29.19 -5.36 16.09
CA PRO A 518 30.52 -5.07 16.61
C PRO A 518 31.08 -3.72 16.10
N LYS A 519 30.83 -3.40 14.83
CA LYS A 519 31.28 -2.14 14.20
C LYS A 519 30.58 -0.91 14.77
N ILE A 520 29.34 -1.02 15.23
CA ILE A 520 28.65 0.08 15.92
C ILE A 520 29.10 0.18 17.36
N LYS A 521 29.41 -0.94 18.02
CA LYS A 521 29.97 -0.96 19.38
C LYS A 521 31.34 -0.26 19.48
N THR A 522 32.14 -0.31 18.42
CA THR A 522 33.45 0.38 18.36
C THR A 522 33.35 1.87 18.07
N LEU A 523 32.23 2.35 17.49
CA LEU A 523 31.93 3.76 17.25
C LEU A 523 31.29 4.44 18.47
N LEU A 524 30.86 3.68 19.45
CA LEU A 524 30.22 4.10 20.70
C LEU A 524 31.15 3.99 21.88
#